data_2c4875707f9f26380b0c0c7c01ba97bd
#
_entry.id   2c4875707f9f26380b0c0c7c01ba97bd
#
_cell.length_a   1.000
_cell.length_b   1.000
_cell.length_c   1.000
_cell.angle_alpha   90.00
_cell.angle_beta   90.00
_cell.angle_gamma   90.00
#
_symmetry.space_group_name_H-M   'P 1'
#
loop_
_entity.id
_entity.type
_entity.pdbx_description
1 polymer ?
#
loop_
_entity_poly.entity_id
_entity_poly.type
_entity_poly.pdbx_seq_one_letter_code
_entity_poly.pdbx_strand_id
1 'polypeptide(L)'
;MRKNNKNTLLYKILFDKDFPGFIAASIVLFITYKFIKVDTLDVSLFVSVFTLFVCNILGRLIYNLYSNNKEDSIKLSTDYDGICKRYKEEPLLTYNRNVKFPIIVSVKRKLKDKPFDIIMDHKNAANVYSLPEQIENRSEWLLDAHRCSYDYDSRTVRLDNLTYKDNKVILTYSNTTYWDLLRTNRVMDYEWENGKTNRNVYEPGPFISPLESSLMANHIGFNAFIEFPEIGILFVGRSNKLSVGKKTWGTSVSAKLNPKFDYKKGEHFTLDRFYDSIAESINRELKYFTVNGKSIDVKGNQIKGSIFAFYRDLVEGGKPQFLLYYKFGNKKLDVKFNKDGYESCLKQDKSTAMIDGTKYAFLTIDQLKQAYITQDEIFISGLKKKYKMTPSAVASVVMLLGAMG
;
A
#
# COMPACT_ATOMS: atom_id res chain seq x y z
N MET A 1 -9.94 3.01 28.77
CA MET A 1 -9.25 4.23 29.27
C MET A 1 -7.75 3.97 29.32
N ARG A 2 -6.97 4.41 28.38
CA ARG A 2 -5.50 4.35 28.44
C ARG A 2 -4.96 5.78 28.57
N LYS A 3 -4.42 6.08 29.75
CA LYS A 3 -3.57 7.24 30.01
C LYS A 3 -2.30 7.10 29.18
N ASN A 4 -2.11 7.89 28.13
CA ASN A 4 -0.84 7.91 27.41
C ASN A 4 -0.51 9.22 26.70
N ASN A 5 -0.89 10.39 27.27
CA ASN A 5 -0.54 11.66 26.64
C ASN A 5 0.68 12.40 27.27
N LYS A 6 1.38 11.81 28.24
CA LYS A 6 2.57 12.46 28.83
C LYS A 6 3.91 11.96 28.30
N ASN A 7 3.94 10.81 27.60
CA ASN A 7 5.19 10.23 27.13
C ASN A 7 5.64 10.76 25.76
N THR A 8 4.77 11.43 25.00
CA THR A 8 5.06 11.85 23.61
C THR A 8 6.04 13.02 23.56
N LEU A 9 5.96 13.97 24.51
CA LEU A 9 6.84 15.14 24.51
C LEU A 9 8.26 14.78 24.99
N LEU A 10 8.35 14.04 26.07
CA LEU A 10 9.64 13.51 26.59
C LEU A 10 10.33 12.63 25.53
N TYR A 11 9.55 11.90 24.81
CA TYR A 11 9.95 11.01 23.74
C TYR A 11 10.50 11.76 22.51
N LYS A 12 9.83 12.83 22.07
CA LYS A 12 10.32 13.70 21.00
C LYS A 12 11.63 14.41 21.38
N ILE A 13 11.78 14.81 22.64
CA ILE A 13 12.99 15.47 23.16
C ILE A 13 14.18 14.50 23.22
N LEU A 14 13.95 13.24 23.61
CA LEU A 14 15.01 12.24 23.77
C LEU A 14 15.48 11.59 22.46
N PHE A 15 14.71 11.75 21.35
CA PHE A 15 14.96 11.06 20.09
C PHE A 15 15.02 11.97 18.86
N ASP A 16 15.31 13.25 19.07
CA ASP A 16 15.49 14.23 17.99
C ASP A 16 16.80 14.01 17.20
N LYS A 17 16.85 14.57 15.97
CA LYS A 17 17.92 14.41 14.97
C LYS A 17 19.31 14.89 15.44
N ASP A 18 19.36 15.75 16.47
CA ASP A 18 20.62 16.35 16.98
C ASP A 18 21.40 15.44 17.94
N PHE A 19 20.91 14.25 18.16
CA PHE A 19 21.50 13.29 19.08
C PHE A 19 22.91 12.78 18.72
N PRO A 20 23.31 12.61 17.44
CA PRO A 20 24.71 12.30 17.11
C PRO A 20 25.70 13.36 17.62
N GLY A 21 25.30 14.62 17.64
CA GLY A 21 26.08 15.73 18.18
C GLY A 21 26.30 15.62 19.69
N PHE A 22 25.26 15.20 20.44
CA PHE A 22 25.35 14.98 21.88
C PHE A 22 26.28 13.81 22.25
N ILE A 23 26.27 12.72 21.47
CA ILE A 23 27.22 11.60 21.64
C ILE A 23 28.65 12.05 21.40
N ALA A 24 28.90 12.78 20.30
CA ALA A 24 30.21 13.29 19.97
C ALA A 24 30.74 14.22 21.09
N ALA A 25 29.91 15.12 21.61
CA ALA A 25 30.26 15.99 22.73
C ALA A 25 30.60 15.21 24.02
N SER A 26 29.83 14.15 24.32
CA SER A 26 30.06 13.29 25.49
C SER A 26 31.36 12.50 25.37
N ILE A 27 31.69 12.01 24.17
CA ILE A 27 32.97 11.32 23.89
C ILE A 27 34.15 12.30 24.00
N VAL A 28 34.01 13.50 23.46
CA VAL A 28 35.04 14.54 23.59
C VAL A 28 35.28 14.91 25.07
N LEU A 29 34.21 15.12 25.83
CA LEU A 29 34.30 15.37 27.28
C LEU A 29 34.99 14.23 28.03
N PHE A 30 34.70 12.97 27.71
CA PHE A 30 35.33 11.79 28.31
C PHE A 30 36.83 11.71 27.97
N ILE A 31 37.19 11.95 26.69
CA ILE A 31 38.61 11.97 26.26
C ILE A 31 39.33 13.13 26.94
N THR A 32 38.74 14.31 26.99
CA THR A 32 39.29 15.48 27.65
C THR A 32 39.56 15.24 29.14
N TYR A 33 38.58 14.66 29.85
CA TYR A 33 38.71 14.27 31.24
C TYR A 33 39.84 13.25 31.50
N LYS A 34 39.97 12.25 30.62
CA LYS A 34 40.98 11.18 30.76
C LYS A 34 42.41 11.61 30.43
N PHE A 35 42.58 12.53 29.48
CA PHE A 35 43.91 12.89 28.95
C PHE A 35 44.42 14.28 29.44
N ILE A 36 43.54 15.17 29.80
CA ILE A 36 43.90 16.49 30.37
C ILE A 36 43.58 16.41 31.85
N LYS A 37 44.59 16.07 32.71
CA LYS A 37 44.49 16.09 34.15
C LYS A 37 43.97 17.46 34.61
N VAL A 38 42.66 17.65 34.68
CA VAL A 38 42.02 18.85 35.19
C VAL A 38 41.52 18.49 36.58
N ASP A 39 42.31 18.89 37.59
CA ASP A 39 42.04 18.59 39.02
C ASP A 39 40.75 19.21 39.57
N THR A 40 39.97 19.92 38.76
CA THR A 40 38.81 20.69 39.19
C THR A 40 37.53 20.38 38.42
N LEU A 41 37.50 19.44 37.48
CA LEU A 41 36.23 19.04 36.88
C LEU A 41 35.48 18.16 37.87
N ASP A 42 34.36 18.65 38.33
CA ASP A 42 33.50 17.99 39.27
C ASP A 42 33.13 16.58 38.75
N VAL A 43 33.58 15.55 39.45
CA VAL A 43 33.29 14.14 39.15
C VAL A 43 31.78 13.94 38.98
N SER A 44 30.98 14.74 39.67
CA SER A 44 29.52 14.71 39.55
C SER A 44 29.01 15.09 38.18
N LEU A 45 29.62 16.06 37.51
CA LEU A 45 29.28 16.47 36.14
C LEU A 45 29.59 15.33 35.13
N PHE A 46 30.75 14.69 35.28
CA PHE A 46 31.15 13.56 34.46
C PHE A 46 30.19 12.36 34.61
N VAL A 47 29.88 12.01 35.87
CA VAL A 47 28.91 10.93 36.19
C VAL A 47 27.53 11.26 35.62
N SER A 48 27.10 12.51 35.71
CA SER A 48 25.80 12.93 35.14
C SER A 48 25.73 12.81 33.62
N VAL A 49 26.77 13.28 32.91
CA VAL A 49 26.85 13.18 31.46
C VAL A 49 26.94 11.71 31.01
N PHE A 50 27.74 10.90 31.70
CA PHE A 50 27.86 9.47 31.41
C PHE A 50 26.55 8.71 31.63
N THR A 51 25.84 9.02 32.74
CA THR A 51 24.54 8.45 33.04
C THR A 51 23.50 8.81 31.97
N LEU A 52 23.45 10.06 31.56
CA LEU A 52 22.57 10.50 30.44
C LEU A 52 22.89 9.76 29.13
N PHE A 53 24.17 9.54 28.84
CA PHE A 53 24.61 8.80 27.66
C PHE A 53 24.16 7.33 27.70
N VAL A 54 24.38 6.64 28.83
CA VAL A 54 23.95 5.24 29.02
C VAL A 54 22.43 5.12 28.97
N CYS A 55 21.70 6.01 29.65
CA CYS A 55 20.22 6.04 29.61
C CYS A 55 19.70 6.25 28.21
N ASN A 56 20.37 7.04 27.41
CA ASN A 56 19.95 7.29 26.02
C ASN A 56 20.23 6.09 25.11
N ILE A 57 21.39 5.42 25.24
CA ILE A 57 21.66 4.17 24.51
C ILE A 57 20.64 3.09 24.87
N LEU A 58 20.38 2.89 26.16
CA LEU A 58 19.40 1.93 26.66
C LEU A 58 17.99 2.29 26.17
N GLY A 59 17.61 3.57 26.23
CA GLY A 59 16.34 4.05 25.68
C GLY A 59 16.20 3.76 24.20
N ARG A 60 17.25 3.95 23.39
CA ARG A 60 17.24 3.59 21.97
C ARG A 60 17.16 2.10 21.72
N LEU A 61 17.90 1.30 22.47
CA LEU A 61 17.82 -0.16 22.38
C LEU A 61 16.42 -0.66 22.71
N ILE A 62 15.85 -0.19 23.82
CA ILE A 62 14.48 -0.51 24.25
C ILE A 62 13.48 -0.03 23.18
N TYR A 63 13.66 1.18 22.65
CA TYR A 63 12.81 1.70 21.58
C TYR A 63 12.91 0.87 20.31
N ASN A 64 14.12 0.54 19.86
CA ASN A 64 14.31 -0.27 18.66
C ASN A 64 13.73 -1.68 18.84
N LEU A 65 13.91 -2.29 20.01
CA LEU A 65 13.30 -3.58 20.34
C LEU A 65 11.77 -3.46 20.39
N TYR A 66 11.25 -2.41 20.99
CA TYR A 66 9.81 -2.17 21.08
C TYR A 66 9.18 -1.78 19.75
N SER A 67 9.83 -0.91 18.94
CA SER A 67 9.32 -0.50 17.63
C SER A 67 9.43 -1.61 16.57
N ASN A 68 10.45 -2.44 16.64
CA ASN A 68 10.58 -3.60 15.73
C ASN A 68 9.55 -4.70 16.03
N ASN A 69 9.02 -4.75 17.25
CA ASN A 69 7.99 -5.70 17.67
C ASN A 69 6.56 -5.12 17.67
N LYS A 70 6.40 -3.81 17.38
CA LYS A 70 5.06 -3.21 17.28
C LYS A 70 4.41 -3.65 15.96
N GLU A 71 3.46 -4.57 16.05
CA GLU A 71 2.48 -4.75 14.99
C GLU A 71 1.53 -3.54 14.98
N ASP A 72 1.07 -3.12 13.78
CA ASP A 72 0.00 -2.14 13.69
C ASP A 72 -1.19 -2.64 14.51
N SER A 73 -1.79 -1.78 15.30
CA SER A 73 -3.00 -2.12 16.05
C SER A 73 -4.22 -2.24 15.15
N ILE A 74 -4.13 -1.70 13.93
CA ILE A 74 -5.19 -1.78 12.92
C ILE A 74 -5.05 -3.06 12.11
N LYS A 75 -6.16 -3.78 12.03
CA LYS A 75 -6.33 -4.92 11.12
C LYS A 75 -7.63 -4.68 10.36
N LEU A 76 -7.58 -4.84 9.06
CA LEU A 76 -8.80 -4.97 8.26
C LEU A 76 -9.52 -6.25 8.66
N SER A 77 -10.84 -6.25 8.56
CA SER A 77 -11.64 -7.44 8.85
C SER A 77 -11.17 -8.63 8.02
N THR A 78 -11.10 -9.79 8.66
CA THR A 78 -10.90 -11.09 8.02
C THR A 78 -12.18 -11.90 7.92
N ASP A 79 -13.30 -11.37 8.41
CA ASP A 79 -14.64 -11.93 8.22
C ASP A 79 -15.19 -11.52 6.85
N TYR A 80 -14.66 -12.14 5.81
CA TYR A 80 -15.05 -11.84 4.43
C TYR A 80 -16.49 -12.25 4.12
N ASP A 81 -16.96 -13.32 4.73
CA ASP A 81 -18.37 -13.76 4.60
C ASP A 81 -19.33 -12.79 5.28
N GLY A 82 -18.96 -12.25 6.44
CA GLY A 82 -19.70 -11.20 7.11
C GLY A 82 -19.79 -9.93 6.26
N ILE A 83 -18.70 -9.52 5.60
CA ILE A 83 -18.72 -8.40 4.66
C ILE A 83 -19.62 -8.71 3.46
N CYS A 84 -19.52 -9.89 2.86
CA CYS A 84 -20.39 -10.29 1.76
C CYS A 84 -21.88 -10.32 2.15
N LYS A 85 -22.20 -10.76 3.37
CA LYS A 85 -23.57 -10.73 3.90
C LYS A 85 -24.06 -9.31 4.16
N ARG A 86 -23.19 -8.42 4.65
CA ARG A 86 -23.49 -7.01 4.90
C ARG A 86 -23.90 -6.29 3.61
N TYR A 87 -23.17 -6.52 2.53
CA TYR A 87 -23.44 -5.89 1.21
C TYR A 87 -24.15 -6.87 0.26
N LYS A 88 -25.15 -7.59 0.78
CA LYS A 88 -25.86 -8.67 0.06
C LYS A 88 -26.62 -8.20 -1.18
N GLU A 89 -26.99 -6.93 -1.26
CA GLU A 89 -27.69 -6.35 -2.40
C GLU A 89 -26.76 -5.90 -3.53
N GLU A 90 -25.43 -5.96 -3.29
CA GLU A 90 -24.43 -5.63 -4.32
C GLU A 90 -24.13 -6.83 -5.22
N PRO A 91 -23.81 -6.61 -6.51
CA PRO A 91 -23.40 -7.65 -7.46
C PRO A 91 -21.98 -8.12 -7.17
N LEU A 92 -21.81 -8.90 -6.10
CA LEU A 92 -20.50 -9.39 -5.66
C LEU A 92 -19.88 -10.35 -6.67
N LEU A 93 -18.57 -10.23 -6.85
CA LEU A 93 -17.79 -11.16 -7.68
C LEU A 93 -17.91 -12.58 -7.12
N THR A 94 -18.30 -13.52 -7.99
CA THR A 94 -18.45 -14.94 -7.64
C THR A 94 -17.58 -15.79 -8.57
N TYR A 95 -16.89 -16.78 -8.01
CA TYR A 95 -16.11 -17.76 -8.73
C TYR A 95 -16.67 -19.16 -8.49
N ASN A 96 -16.82 -19.93 -9.56
CA ASN A 96 -17.33 -21.31 -9.56
C ASN A 96 -18.63 -21.50 -8.73
N ARG A 97 -19.50 -20.50 -8.71
CA ARG A 97 -20.78 -20.43 -7.98
C ARG A 97 -20.68 -20.47 -6.45
N ASN A 98 -19.55 -20.86 -5.88
CA ASN A 98 -19.42 -21.15 -4.45
C ASN A 98 -18.55 -20.13 -3.70
N VAL A 99 -17.60 -19.47 -4.36
CA VAL A 99 -16.69 -18.53 -3.72
C VAL A 99 -17.14 -17.13 -4.04
N LYS A 100 -17.70 -16.42 -3.05
CA LYS A 100 -18.05 -14.99 -3.15
C LYS A 100 -16.91 -14.14 -2.61
N PHE A 101 -16.57 -13.10 -3.32
CA PHE A 101 -15.56 -12.12 -2.89
C PHE A 101 -16.24 -10.84 -2.45
N PRO A 102 -15.74 -10.14 -1.42
CA PRO A 102 -16.20 -8.81 -1.03
C PRO A 102 -15.71 -7.74 -2.04
N ILE A 103 -16.04 -7.95 -3.31
CA ILE A 103 -15.56 -7.17 -4.47
C ILE A 103 -16.74 -6.92 -5.40
N ILE A 104 -16.89 -5.67 -5.83
CA ILE A 104 -17.85 -5.28 -6.87
C ILE A 104 -17.06 -4.94 -8.14
N VAL A 105 -17.34 -5.63 -9.23
CA VAL A 105 -16.71 -5.35 -10.52
C VAL A 105 -17.51 -4.24 -11.21
N SER A 106 -16.93 -3.05 -11.33
CA SER A 106 -17.57 -1.89 -11.98
C SER A 106 -17.62 -2.05 -13.49
N VAL A 107 -16.49 -2.46 -14.08
CA VAL A 107 -16.38 -2.77 -15.53
C VAL A 107 -15.23 -3.73 -15.76
N LYS A 108 -15.40 -4.61 -16.75
CA LYS A 108 -14.34 -5.55 -17.19
C LYS A 108 -14.46 -5.81 -18.70
N ARG A 109 -13.34 -6.17 -19.33
CA ARG A 109 -13.27 -6.64 -20.72
C ARG A 109 -12.43 -7.91 -20.81
N LYS A 110 -12.54 -8.65 -21.91
CA LYS A 110 -11.56 -9.69 -22.25
C LYS A 110 -10.28 -9.04 -22.78
N LEU A 111 -9.14 -9.70 -22.56
CA LEU A 111 -7.85 -9.16 -23.04
C LEU A 111 -7.77 -9.06 -24.57
N LYS A 112 -8.48 -9.93 -25.29
CA LYS A 112 -8.59 -9.91 -26.75
C LYS A 112 -9.51 -8.82 -27.31
N ASP A 113 -10.39 -8.26 -26.45
CA ASP A 113 -11.33 -7.22 -26.88
C ASP A 113 -10.60 -5.88 -27.05
N LYS A 114 -11.25 -4.93 -27.72
CA LYS A 114 -10.74 -3.56 -27.86
C LYS A 114 -10.42 -2.98 -26.48
N PRO A 115 -9.23 -2.38 -26.29
CA PRO A 115 -8.91 -1.68 -25.06
C PRO A 115 -9.93 -0.61 -24.68
N PHE A 116 -10.11 -0.38 -23.37
CA PHE A 116 -10.93 0.74 -22.92
C PHE A 116 -10.39 2.08 -23.45
N ASP A 117 -11.29 2.92 -23.89
CA ASP A 117 -11.03 4.33 -24.16
C ASP A 117 -11.21 5.09 -22.83
N ILE A 118 -10.07 5.35 -22.14
CA ILE A 118 -10.06 6.00 -20.83
C ILE A 118 -10.01 7.50 -21.00
N ILE A 119 -10.92 8.19 -20.32
CA ILE A 119 -11.05 9.65 -20.34
C ILE A 119 -10.91 10.14 -18.89
N MET A 120 -10.01 11.09 -18.66
CA MET A 120 -9.87 11.80 -17.41
C MET A 120 -10.80 13.02 -17.41
N ASP A 121 -11.83 12.97 -16.57
CA ASP A 121 -12.77 14.09 -16.42
C ASP A 121 -12.27 15.06 -15.33
N HIS A 122 -11.99 16.30 -15.73
CA HIS A 122 -11.39 17.32 -14.90
C HIS A 122 -12.41 18.14 -14.09
N LYS A 123 -13.69 17.78 -14.10
CA LYS A 123 -14.77 18.53 -13.43
C LYS A 123 -14.44 18.86 -11.96
N ASN A 124 -13.87 17.91 -11.25
CA ASN A 124 -13.52 18.03 -9.83
C ASN A 124 -12.02 18.20 -9.59
N ALA A 125 -11.21 18.40 -10.62
CA ALA A 125 -9.73 18.37 -10.54
C ALA A 125 -9.13 19.36 -9.54
N ALA A 126 -9.80 20.47 -9.27
CA ALA A 126 -9.39 21.46 -8.27
C ALA A 126 -9.86 21.14 -6.85
N ASN A 127 -10.80 20.21 -6.68
CA ASN A 127 -11.35 19.88 -5.38
C ASN A 127 -10.36 19.08 -4.56
N VAL A 128 -10.35 19.33 -3.24
CA VAL A 128 -9.57 18.58 -2.26
C VAL A 128 -10.53 17.88 -1.31
N TYR A 129 -10.31 16.61 -1.09
CA TYR A 129 -11.10 15.83 -0.15
C TYR A 129 -10.97 16.39 1.27
N SER A 130 -12.09 16.44 1.98
CA SER A 130 -12.16 16.79 3.40
C SER A 130 -12.61 15.59 4.22
N LEU A 131 -11.93 15.35 5.34
CA LEU A 131 -12.35 14.30 6.27
C LEU A 131 -13.72 14.61 6.86
N PRO A 132 -14.58 13.61 7.10
CA PRO A 132 -15.72 13.77 7.96
C PRO A 132 -15.31 14.25 9.36
N GLU A 133 -16.06 15.18 9.93
CA GLU A 133 -15.74 15.82 11.22
C GLU A 133 -15.40 14.81 12.33
N GLN A 134 -16.18 13.72 12.43
CA GLN A 134 -15.94 12.71 13.45
C GLN A 134 -14.60 11.97 13.27
N ILE A 135 -14.13 11.82 12.02
CA ILE A 135 -12.82 11.24 11.71
C ILE A 135 -11.72 12.28 11.95
N GLU A 136 -11.94 13.54 11.56
CA GLU A 136 -10.99 14.61 11.72
C GLU A 136 -10.66 14.85 13.20
N ASN A 137 -11.67 14.86 14.07
CA ASN A 137 -11.51 14.98 15.53
C ASN A 137 -10.70 13.84 16.17
N ARG A 138 -10.48 12.72 15.45
CA ARG A 138 -9.71 11.54 15.88
C ARG A 138 -8.48 11.28 15.00
N SER A 139 -8.15 12.22 14.16
CA SER A 139 -7.16 12.08 13.08
C SER A 139 -5.80 11.59 13.57
N GLU A 140 -5.24 12.21 14.61
CA GLU A 140 -3.93 11.81 15.16
C GLU A 140 -3.98 10.38 15.74
N TRP A 141 -5.02 10.06 16.48
CA TRP A 141 -5.19 8.75 17.10
C TRP A 141 -5.33 7.63 16.05
N LEU A 142 -6.07 7.89 14.95
CA LEU A 142 -6.20 6.94 13.84
C LEU A 142 -4.88 6.75 13.10
N LEU A 143 -4.10 7.80 12.89
CA LEU A 143 -2.77 7.71 12.29
C LEU A 143 -1.79 6.95 13.20
N ASP A 144 -1.78 7.25 14.50
CA ASP A 144 -0.92 6.56 15.45
C ASP A 144 -1.17 5.05 15.51
N ALA A 145 -2.38 4.61 15.17
CA ALA A 145 -2.71 3.21 15.09
C ALA A 145 -2.05 2.49 13.91
N HIS A 146 -1.61 3.21 12.87
CA HIS A 146 -0.86 2.69 11.71
C HIS A 146 0.67 2.67 11.85
N ARG A 147 1.18 2.67 13.02
CA ARG A 147 2.58 2.75 13.50
C ARG A 147 3.74 2.48 12.53
N CYS A 148 3.53 1.67 11.51
CA CYS A 148 4.57 1.24 10.55
C CYS A 148 4.43 1.86 9.16
N SER A 149 3.32 2.53 8.84
CA SER A 149 2.98 2.92 7.47
C SER A 149 2.66 4.40 7.28
N TYR A 150 2.75 5.22 8.35
CA TYR A 150 2.37 6.64 8.26
C TYR A 150 3.55 7.63 8.27
N ASP A 151 4.79 7.15 8.13
CA ASP A 151 6.01 7.97 8.26
C ASP A 151 6.02 9.19 7.35
N TYR A 152 5.17 9.18 6.31
CA TYR A 152 5.13 10.34 5.43
C TYR A 152 3.80 10.40 4.66
N ASP A 153 3.25 11.60 4.52
CA ASP A 153 2.08 11.86 3.70
C ASP A 153 2.45 12.13 2.24
N SER A 154 1.61 11.74 1.34
CA SER A 154 1.80 11.99 -0.09
C SER A 154 0.47 12.19 -0.79
N ARG A 155 0.45 13.14 -1.71
CA ARG A 155 -0.70 13.37 -2.57
C ARG A 155 -1.03 12.13 -3.38
N THR A 156 -2.32 11.94 -3.61
CA THR A 156 -2.86 10.89 -4.49
C THR A 156 -4.18 11.37 -5.09
N VAL A 157 -4.75 10.58 -5.95
CA VAL A 157 -5.98 10.88 -6.68
C VAL A 157 -7.13 10.13 -6.04
N ARG A 158 -8.20 10.85 -5.67
CA ARG A 158 -9.49 10.30 -5.28
C ARG A 158 -10.32 10.05 -6.54
N LEU A 159 -10.98 8.92 -6.63
CA LEU A 159 -11.97 8.68 -7.67
C LEU A 159 -13.34 9.09 -7.14
N ASP A 160 -13.92 10.12 -7.76
CA ASP A 160 -15.23 10.65 -7.40
C ASP A 160 -16.36 9.97 -8.16
N ASN A 161 -16.10 9.56 -9.41
CA ASN A 161 -17.07 8.83 -10.22
C ASN A 161 -16.36 7.99 -11.29
N LEU A 162 -17.00 6.90 -11.69
CA LEU A 162 -16.63 6.08 -12.83
C LEU A 162 -17.89 5.80 -13.64
N THR A 163 -17.91 6.24 -14.89
CA THR A 163 -18.98 5.88 -15.84
C THR A 163 -18.39 5.04 -16.97
N TYR A 164 -19.21 4.09 -17.46
CA TYR A 164 -18.83 3.22 -18.57
C TYR A 164 -19.97 3.23 -19.62
N LYS A 165 -19.64 3.65 -20.81
CA LYS A 165 -20.56 3.64 -21.97
C LYS A 165 -19.76 3.52 -23.27
N ASP A 166 -20.22 2.67 -24.17
CA ASP A 166 -19.65 2.53 -25.53
C ASP A 166 -18.12 2.36 -25.55
N ASN A 167 -17.61 1.45 -24.67
CA ASN A 167 -16.20 1.18 -24.45
C ASN A 167 -15.39 2.35 -23.84
N LYS A 168 -16.04 3.48 -23.51
CA LYS A 168 -15.43 4.62 -22.84
C LYS A 168 -15.54 4.47 -21.33
N VAL A 169 -14.43 4.61 -20.62
CA VAL A 169 -14.35 4.68 -19.16
C VAL A 169 -13.99 6.11 -18.78
N ILE A 170 -14.94 6.83 -18.21
CA ILE A 170 -14.75 8.21 -17.77
C ILE A 170 -14.47 8.19 -16.28
N LEU A 171 -13.33 8.73 -15.87
CA LEU A 171 -12.85 8.83 -14.51
C LEU A 171 -12.92 10.28 -14.04
N THR A 172 -13.92 10.62 -13.23
CA THR A 172 -14.00 11.92 -12.56
C THR A 172 -13.20 11.84 -11.26
N TYR A 173 -12.29 12.78 -11.03
CA TYR A 173 -11.36 12.72 -9.93
C TYR A 173 -11.21 14.05 -9.18
N SER A 174 -10.78 13.94 -7.93
CA SER A 174 -10.33 15.04 -7.07
C SER A 174 -9.03 14.68 -6.36
N ASN A 175 -8.55 15.55 -5.49
CA ASN A 175 -7.29 15.38 -4.78
C ASN A 175 -7.54 14.83 -3.38
N THR A 176 -6.68 13.93 -2.92
CA THR A 176 -6.63 13.40 -1.56
C THR A 176 -5.19 13.09 -1.18
N THR A 177 -4.98 12.60 0.04
CA THR A 177 -3.66 12.21 0.52
C THR A 177 -3.62 10.75 0.96
N TYR A 178 -2.42 10.22 1.17
CA TYR A 178 -2.24 8.88 1.70
C TYR A 178 -2.72 8.79 3.16
N TRP A 179 -2.55 9.87 3.94
CA TRP A 179 -3.05 9.90 5.32
C TRP A 179 -4.58 9.90 5.38
N ASP A 180 -5.25 10.54 4.41
CA ASP A 180 -6.71 10.44 4.33
C ASP A 180 -7.19 9.00 4.14
N LEU A 181 -6.49 8.24 3.27
CA LEU A 181 -6.76 6.80 3.13
C LEU A 181 -6.54 6.04 4.43
N LEU A 182 -5.44 6.32 5.16
CA LEU A 182 -5.15 5.65 6.43
C LEU A 182 -6.22 5.92 7.48
N ARG A 183 -6.81 7.13 7.50
CA ARG A 183 -7.86 7.54 8.44
C ARG A 183 -9.26 7.08 8.04
N THR A 184 -9.46 6.65 6.80
CA THR A 184 -10.76 6.26 6.25
C THR A 184 -10.80 4.80 5.82
N ASN A 185 -10.45 4.49 4.58
CA ASN A 185 -10.57 3.15 4.00
C ASN A 185 -9.72 2.08 4.70
N ARG A 186 -8.60 2.45 5.35
CA ARG A 186 -7.72 1.50 6.04
C ARG A 186 -8.15 1.17 7.46
N VAL A 187 -9.13 1.89 8.00
CA VAL A 187 -9.64 1.75 9.37
C VAL A 187 -11.12 1.38 9.41
N MET A 188 -11.64 0.76 8.34
CA MET A 188 -13.07 0.47 8.20
C MET A 188 -13.67 -0.27 9.40
N ASP A 189 -12.94 -1.23 9.96
CA ASP A 189 -13.41 -2.09 11.04
C ASP A 189 -12.67 -1.82 12.37
N TYR A 190 -11.92 -0.72 12.44
CA TYR A 190 -11.25 -0.29 13.66
C TYR A 190 -12.22 0.49 14.54
N GLU A 191 -12.48 -0.03 15.73
CA GLU A 191 -13.40 0.60 16.69
C GLU A 191 -12.75 1.85 17.29
N TRP A 192 -13.41 2.99 17.15
CA TRP A 192 -12.93 4.25 17.66
C TRP A 192 -13.78 4.84 18.78
N GLU A 193 -15.01 4.37 19.00
CA GLU A 193 -15.86 4.80 20.11
C GLU A 193 -17.07 3.85 20.25
N ASN A 194 -17.26 3.22 21.42
CA ASN A 194 -18.45 2.48 21.79
C ASN A 194 -19.03 1.59 20.67
N GLY A 195 -18.23 0.77 20.04
CA GLY A 195 -18.61 -0.10 18.92
C GLY A 195 -18.72 0.63 17.57
N LYS A 196 -18.45 1.93 17.50
CA LYS A 196 -18.47 2.69 16.25
C LYS A 196 -17.19 2.42 15.45
N THR A 197 -17.38 2.11 14.19
CA THR A 197 -16.33 1.96 13.18
C THR A 197 -16.68 2.77 11.95
N ASN A 198 -15.72 3.07 11.09
CA ASN A 198 -16.04 3.75 9.82
C ASN A 198 -17.07 2.96 9.01
N ARG A 199 -17.01 1.62 9.04
CA ARG A 199 -17.97 0.77 8.34
C ARG A 199 -19.38 0.93 8.90
N ASN A 200 -19.55 0.89 10.22
CA ASN A 200 -20.88 0.95 10.83
C ASN A 200 -21.52 2.33 10.68
N VAL A 201 -20.72 3.39 10.64
CA VAL A 201 -21.20 4.78 10.60
C VAL A 201 -21.43 5.27 9.17
N TYR A 202 -20.49 4.98 8.25
CA TYR A 202 -20.48 5.60 6.92
C TYR A 202 -20.82 4.64 5.78
N GLU A 203 -20.58 3.33 5.99
CA GLU A 203 -20.85 2.29 4.98
C GLU A 203 -21.60 1.11 5.61
N PRO A 204 -22.79 1.33 6.22
CA PRO A 204 -23.47 0.31 7.01
C PRO A 204 -24.06 -0.84 6.19
N GLY A 205 -24.18 -0.70 4.85
CA GLY A 205 -24.88 -1.65 3.98
C GLY A 205 -26.41 -1.36 3.90
N PRO A 206 -27.20 -2.14 3.15
CA PRO A 206 -26.82 -3.31 2.36
C PRO A 206 -26.14 -2.98 1.01
N PHE A 207 -26.08 -1.69 0.64
CA PHE A 207 -25.35 -1.16 -0.51
C PHE A 207 -24.13 -0.38 -0.03
N ILE A 208 -23.08 -0.34 -0.83
CA ILE A 208 -21.95 0.57 -0.63
C ILE A 208 -22.30 1.95 -1.22
N SER A 209 -21.90 3.02 -0.56
CA SER A 209 -22.15 4.38 -1.08
C SER A 209 -21.59 4.56 -2.49
N PRO A 210 -22.31 5.19 -3.42
CA PRO A 210 -21.74 5.63 -4.70
C PRO A 210 -20.47 6.45 -4.48
N LEU A 211 -19.50 6.36 -5.39
CA LEU A 211 -18.21 7.04 -5.24
C LEU A 211 -18.37 8.56 -5.03
N GLU A 212 -19.34 9.17 -5.71
CA GLU A 212 -19.61 10.61 -5.65
C GLU A 212 -20.16 11.08 -4.29
N SER A 213 -20.86 10.22 -3.56
CA SER A 213 -21.42 10.50 -2.23
C SER A 213 -20.68 9.84 -1.09
N SER A 214 -19.69 8.99 -1.38
CA SER A 214 -18.90 8.31 -0.36
C SER A 214 -18.07 9.31 0.44
N LEU A 215 -18.12 9.16 1.76
CA LEU A 215 -17.33 9.94 2.71
C LEU A 215 -15.93 9.38 2.94
N MET A 216 -15.55 8.30 2.26
CA MET A 216 -14.22 7.72 2.32
C MET A 216 -13.28 8.44 1.33
N ALA A 217 -11.99 8.44 1.64
CA ALA A 217 -10.96 9.08 0.80
C ALA A 217 -10.85 8.45 -0.60
N ASN A 218 -11.24 7.19 -0.76
CA ASN A 218 -11.38 6.49 -2.04
C ASN A 218 -10.26 6.75 -3.03
N HIS A 219 -8.99 6.80 -2.55
CA HIS A 219 -7.90 6.95 -3.47
C HIS A 219 -7.86 5.76 -4.44
N ILE A 220 -7.67 6.03 -5.70
CA ILE A 220 -7.61 4.98 -6.70
C ILE A 220 -6.27 4.23 -6.60
N GLY A 221 -6.34 2.92 -6.44
CA GLY A 221 -5.21 2.01 -6.49
C GLY A 221 -5.23 1.14 -7.72
N PHE A 222 -4.16 0.38 -7.93
CA PHE A 222 -4.13 -0.63 -8.98
C PHE A 222 -3.35 -1.87 -8.59
N ASN A 223 -3.70 -2.97 -9.23
CA ASN A 223 -2.95 -4.21 -9.24
C ASN A 223 -2.52 -4.53 -10.67
N ALA A 224 -1.25 -4.87 -10.85
CA ALA A 224 -0.70 -5.25 -12.14
C ALA A 224 -0.25 -6.70 -12.15
N PHE A 225 -0.57 -7.40 -13.22
CA PHE A 225 0.01 -8.68 -13.57
C PHE A 225 1.06 -8.47 -14.67
N ILE A 226 2.30 -8.78 -14.34
CA ILE A 226 3.43 -8.68 -15.25
C ILE A 226 3.82 -10.10 -15.68
N GLU A 227 3.63 -10.42 -16.94
CA GLU A 227 4.01 -11.70 -17.53
C GLU A 227 5.35 -11.60 -18.25
N PHE A 228 6.23 -12.54 -17.95
CA PHE A 228 7.46 -12.79 -18.68
C PHE A 228 7.26 -14.06 -19.54
N PRO A 229 7.33 -13.95 -20.89
CA PRO A 229 7.10 -15.07 -21.77
C PRO A 229 7.92 -16.31 -21.41
N GLU A 230 7.28 -17.48 -21.46
CA GLU A 230 7.83 -18.79 -21.09
C GLU A 230 8.24 -18.96 -19.62
N ILE A 231 8.16 -17.90 -18.80
CA ILE A 231 8.47 -17.96 -17.36
C ILE A 231 7.18 -17.93 -16.55
N GLY A 232 6.25 -17.05 -16.89
CA GLY A 232 4.96 -16.87 -16.24
C GLY A 232 4.74 -15.48 -15.67
N ILE A 233 3.66 -15.35 -14.92
CA ILE A 233 3.28 -14.11 -14.22
C ILE A 233 4.02 -14.04 -12.90
N LEU A 234 4.63 -12.89 -12.63
CA LEU A 234 5.28 -12.59 -11.37
C LEU A 234 4.25 -12.39 -10.25
N PHE A 235 4.44 -13.07 -9.13
CA PHE A 235 3.78 -12.82 -7.86
C PHE A 235 4.81 -12.46 -6.80
N VAL A 236 4.47 -11.54 -5.91
CA VAL A 236 5.39 -11.07 -4.86
C VAL A 236 4.87 -11.42 -3.47
N GLY A 237 5.76 -11.91 -2.61
CA GLY A 237 5.45 -12.14 -1.19
C GLY A 237 5.66 -10.85 -0.40
N ARG A 238 4.58 -10.31 0.13
CA ARG A 238 4.48 -8.98 0.76
C ARG A 238 5.20 -8.91 2.09
N SER A 239 5.82 -7.78 2.37
CA SER A 239 6.58 -7.55 3.60
C SER A 239 5.68 -7.35 4.82
N ASN A 240 6.29 -7.40 6.03
CA ASN A 240 5.60 -7.14 7.29
C ASN A 240 5.32 -5.64 7.54
N LYS A 241 5.91 -4.75 6.74
CA LYS A 241 5.86 -3.29 6.93
C LYS A 241 4.69 -2.63 6.22
N LEU A 242 3.94 -3.37 5.42
CA LEU A 242 2.80 -2.84 4.68
C LEU A 242 1.59 -2.63 5.58
N SER A 243 0.75 -1.66 5.23
CA SER A 243 -0.50 -1.40 5.95
C SER A 243 -1.55 -2.51 5.76
N VAL A 244 -1.49 -3.25 4.66
CA VAL A 244 -2.46 -4.32 4.30
C VAL A 244 -1.78 -5.52 3.69
N GLY A 245 -2.30 -6.71 3.98
CA GLY A 245 -1.82 -7.95 3.38
C GLY A 245 -0.40 -8.33 3.81
N LYS A 246 -0.03 -8.04 5.06
CA LYS A 246 1.27 -8.43 5.64
C LYS A 246 1.47 -9.95 5.54
N LYS A 247 2.67 -10.36 5.16
CA LYS A 247 3.06 -11.78 5.02
C LYS A 247 2.20 -12.58 4.03
N THR A 248 1.41 -11.92 3.18
CA THR A 248 0.62 -12.58 2.11
C THR A 248 1.33 -12.47 0.77
N TRP A 249 0.79 -13.13 -0.23
CA TRP A 249 1.19 -12.96 -1.62
C TRP A 249 0.30 -11.92 -2.28
N GLY A 250 0.85 -11.20 -3.24
CA GLY A 250 0.15 -10.20 -4.05
C GLY A 250 0.42 -10.40 -5.54
N THR A 251 -0.23 -9.60 -6.34
CA THR A 251 0.06 -9.45 -7.77
C THR A 251 1.48 -8.93 -7.98
N SER A 252 1.95 -8.83 -9.20
CA SER A 252 3.31 -8.36 -9.52
C SER A 252 3.59 -6.98 -8.94
N VAL A 253 2.61 -6.07 -9.05
CA VAL A 253 2.65 -4.72 -8.50
C VAL A 253 1.30 -4.38 -7.90
N SER A 254 1.31 -3.80 -6.69
CA SER A 254 0.14 -3.18 -6.06
C SER A 254 0.52 -1.78 -5.61
N ALA A 255 -0.07 -0.76 -6.22
CA ALA A 255 0.34 0.62 -5.96
C ALA A 255 -0.84 1.60 -6.02
N LYS A 256 -0.56 2.84 -5.63
CA LYS A 256 -1.43 3.99 -5.84
C LYS A 256 -0.92 4.85 -6.99
N LEU A 257 -1.79 5.70 -7.51
CA LEU A 257 -1.37 6.72 -8.47
C LEU A 257 -0.59 7.83 -7.76
N ASN A 258 0.48 8.30 -8.40
CA ASN A 258 1.24 9.47 -7.99
C ASN A 258 0.99 10.60 -9.00
N PRO A 259 0.17 11.58 -8.65
CA PRO A 259 -0.28 12.58 -9.62
C PRO A 259 0.84 13.47 -10.16
N LYS A 260 1.85 13.83 -9.34
CA LYS A 260 2.95 14.73 -9.71
C LYS A 260 2.50 15.98 -10.49
N PHE A 261 1.40 16.61 -10.08
CA PHE A 261 0.92 17.86 -10.62
C PHE A 261 0.57 18.85 -9.51
N ASP A 262 0.58 20.13 -9.79
CA ASP A 262 0.20 21.16 -8.84
C ASP A 262 -1.16 21.77 -9.21
N TYR A 263 -2.23 21.24 -8.59
CA TYR A 263 -3.59 21.74 -8.82
C TYR A 263 -3.75 23.22 -8.42
N LYS A 264 -2.91 23.75 -7.50
CA LYS A 264 -2.92 25.18 -7.12
C LYS A 264 -2.44 26.06 -8.25
N LYS A 265 -1.66 25.51 -9.20
CA LYS A 265 -1.23 26.17 -10.43
C LYS A 265 -2.17 25.90 -11.62
N GLY A 266 -3.33 25.28 -11.39
CA GLY A 266 -4.27 24.91 -12.45
C GLY A 266 -3.83 23.73 -13.30
N GLU A 267 -2.81 22.98 -12.87
CA GLU A 267 -2.40 21.76 -13.55
C GLU A 267 -3.41 20.63 -13.32
N HIS A 268 -3.58 19.75 -14.31
CA HIS A 268 -4.52 18.64 -14.25
C HIS A 268 -3.82 17.29 -14.35
N PHE A 269 -4.43 16.26 -13.75
CA PHE A 269 -3.98 14.88 -13.88
C PHE A 269 -4.44 14.31 -15.23
N THR A 270 -3.61 14.53 -16.25
CA THR A 270 -3.89 14.11 -17.63
C THR A 270 -3.82 12.60 -17.80
N LEU A 271 -4.36 12.08 -18.91
CA LEU A 271 -4.28 10.66 -19.26
C LEU A 271 -2.84 10.16 -19.42
N ASP A 272 -1.94 10.98 -19.98
CA ASP A 272 -0.53 10.61 -20.09
C ASP A 272 0.11 10.50 -18.70
N ARG A 273 -0.16 11.43 -17.79
CA ARG A 273 0.31 11.36 -16.39
C ARG A 273 -0.27 10.15 -15.64
N PHE A 274 -1.50 9.76 -15.94
CA PHE A 274 -2.12 8.55 -15.40
C PHE A 274 -1.29 7.30 -15.78
N TYR A 275 -0.96 7.12 -17.05
CA TYR A 275 -0.14 5.99 -17.51
C TYR A 275 1.32 6.09 -17.03
N ASP A 276 1.91 7.28 -17.01
CA ASP A 276 3.27 7.48 -16.49
C ASP A 276 3.36 7.13 -15.00
N SER A 277 2.36 7.49 -14.20
CA SER A 277 2.30 7.13 -12.78
C SER A 277 2.24 5.62 -12.55
N ILE A 278 1.54 4.87 -13.42
CA ILE A 278 1.51 3.41 -13.38
C ILE A 278 2.89 2.85 -13.74
N ALA A 279 3.49 3.33 -14.82
CA ALA A 279 4.80 2.89 -15.29
C ALA A 279 5.91 3.15 -14.26
N GLU A 280 5.91 4.34 -13.64
CA GLU A 280 6.83 4.68 -12.55
C GLU A 280 6.70 3.72 -11.35
N SER A 281 5.47 3.33 -11.02
CA SER A 281 5.23 2.38 -9.93
C SER A 281 5.72 0.97 -10.31
N ILE A 282 5.49 0.52 -11.54
CA ILE A 282 6.02 -0.75 -12.05
C ILE A 282 7.55 -0.75 -11.98
N ASN A 283 8.20 0.30 -12.48
CA ASN A 283 9.66 0.41 -12.50
C ASN A 283 10.25 0.45 -11.08
N ARG A 284 9.58 1.14 -10.15
CA ARG A 284 9.99 1.17 -8.74
C ARG A 284 9.90 -0.20 -8.08
N GLU A 285 8.77 -0.89 -8.22
CA GLU A 285 8.55 -2.19 -7.59
C GLU A 285 9.44 -3.29 -8.20
N LEU A 286 9.76 -3.18 -9.48
CA LEU A 286 10.57 -4.16 -10.21
C LEU A 286 12.05 -3.75 -10.35
N LYS A 287 12.53 -2.72 -9.68
CA LYS A 287 13.89 -2.17 -9.82
C LYS A 287 15.02 -3.19 -9.59
N TYR A 288 14.76 -4.26 -8.84
CA TYR A 288 15.74 -5.33 -8.58
C TYR A 288 15.64 -6.50 -9.56
N PHE A 289 14.72 -6.43 -10.52
CA PHE A 289 14.67 -7.38 -11.62
C PHE A 289 15.37 -6.81 -12.85
N THR A 290 16.14 -7.67 -13.53
CA THR A 290 16.69 -7.35 -14.85
C THR A 290 16.11 -8.28 -15.89
N VAL A 291 15.94 -7.77 -17.09
CA VAL A 291 15.50 -8.50 -18.27
C VAL A 291 16.58 -8.41 -19.33
N ASN A 292 17.15 -9.55 -19.72
CA ASN A 292 18.29 -9.61 -20.65
C ASN A 292 19.45 -8.70 -20.20
N GLY A 293 19.74 -8.71 -18.88
CA GLY A 293 20.83 -7.93 -18.27
C GLY A 293 20.54 -6.43 -18.11
N LYS A 294 19.36 -5.94 -18.52
CA LYS A 294 18.97 -4.53 -18.39
C LYS A 294 17.91 -4.35 -17.29
N SER A 295 17.96 -3.24 -16.59
CA SER A 295 16.91 -2.85 -15.65
C SER A 295 15.56 -2.68 -16.37
N ILE A 296 14.47 -3.01 -15.69
CA ILE A 296 13.13 -2.81 -16.19
C ILE A 296 12.85 -1.31 -16.29
N ASP A 297 12.45 -0.85 -17.47
CA ASP A 297 12.11 0.54 -17.76
C ASP A 297 10.89 0.58 -18.67
N VAL A 298 9.71 0.42 -18.07
CA VAL A 298 8.41 0.52 -18.74
C VAL A 298 8.04 1.98 -18.88
N LYS A 299 7.52 2.38 -20.04
CA LYS A 299 7.02 3.74 -20.29
C LYS A 299 5.49 3.75 -20.29
N GLY A 300 4.88 4.90 -19.96
CA GLY A 300 3.43 5.04 -19.92
C GLY A 300 2.72 4.65 -21.21
N ASN A 301 3.30 5.01 -22.38
CA ASN A 301 2.74 4.66 -23.68
C ASN A 301 2.74 3.14 -23.96
N GLN A 302 3.63 2.36 -23.35
CA GLN A 302 3.71 0.90 -23.55
C GLN A 302 2.61 0.14 -22.79
N ILE A 303 2.03 0.75 -21.75
CA ILE A 303 0.95 0.15 -20.95
C ILE A 303 -0.43 0.68 -21.35
N LYS A 304 -0.52 1.58 -22.32
CA LYS A 304 -1.81 1.98 -22.91
C LYS A 304 -2.53 0.74 -23.42
N GLY A 305 -3.79 0.57 -23.03
CA GLY A 305 -4.60 -0.58 -23.41
C GLY A 305 -4.42 -1.85 -22.56
N SER A 306 -3.51 -1.86 -21.58
CA SER A 306 -3.31 -3.02 -20.69
C SER A 306 -4.35 -3.14 -19.57
N ILE A 307 -5.11 -2.08 -19.27
CA ILE A 307 -6.16 -2.09 -18.26
C ILE A 307 -7.37 -2.90 -18.77
N PHE A 308 -7.83 -3.85 -17.93
CA PHE A 308 -8.92 -4.75 -18.32
C PHE A 308 -10.11 -4.79 -17.33
N ALA A 309 -9.94 -4.25 -16.12
CA ALA A 309 -11.04 -4.17 -15.16
C ALA A 309 -10.89 -3.00 -14.19
N PHE A 310 -12.04 -2.49 -13.72
CA PHE A 310 -12.17 -1.59 -12.58
C PHE A 310 -13.10 -2.24 -11.57
N TYR A 311 -12.81 -2.11 -10.29
CA TYR A 311 -13.58 -2.73 -9.23
C TYR A 311 -13.50 -1.92 -7.93
N ARG A 312 -14.40 -2.25 -6.98
CA ARG A 312 -14.42 -1.68 -5.63
C ARG A 312 -14.15 -2.78 -4.61
N ASP A 313 -13.23 -2.52 -3.68
CA ASP A 313 -12.85 -3.43 -2.60
C ASP A 313 -13.65 -3.11 -1.33
N LEU A 314 -14.60 -3.97 -0.98
CA LEU A 314 -15.47 -3.78 0.18
C LEU A 314 -14.76 -4.02 1.53
N VAL A 315 -13.67 -4.78 1.54
CA VAL A 315 -12.83 -4.90 2.74
C VAL A 315 -12.29 -3.52 3.14
N GLU A 316 -11.96 -2.70 2.14
CA GLU A 316 -11.52 -1.33 2.29
C GLU A 316 -12.65 -0.30 2.07
N GLY A 317 -13.91 -0.65 2.41
CA GLY A 317 -15.03 0.29 2.32
C GLY A 317 -15.37 0.77 0.91
N GLY A 318 -15.24 -0.11 -0.08
CA GLY A 318 -15.53 0.22 -1.46
C GLY A 318 -14.44 1.03 -2.16
N LYS A 319 -13.20 0.97 -1.67
CA LYS A 319 -12.05 1.62 -2.29
C LYS A 319 -11.92 1.23 -3.76
N PRO A 320 -11.83 2.21 -4.69
CA PRO A 320 -11.71 1.93 -6.12
C PRO A 320 -10.32 1.43 -6.49
N GLN A 321 -10.29 0.45 -7.37
CA GLN A 321 -9.06 -0.14 -7.90
C GLN A 321 -9.24 -0.52 -9.37
N PHE A 322 -8.14 -0.61 -10.11
CA PHE A 322 -8.16 -1.18 -11.45
C PHE A 322 -7.08 -2.26 -11.63
N LEU A 323 -7.28 -3.08 -12.63
CA LEU A 323 -6.39 -4.17 -12.99
C LEU A 323 -5.78 -3.93 -14.35
N LEU A 324 -4.50 -4.19 -14.44
CA LEU A 324 -3.81 -4.22 -15.72
C LEU A 324 -3.02 -5.54 -15.88
N TYR A 325 -2.87 -5.94 -17.13
CA TYR A 325 -2.03 -7.06 -17.53
C TYR A 325 -1.05 -6.58 -18.59
N TYR A 326 0.24 -6.75 -18.31
CA TYR A 326 1.32 -6.35 -19.18
C TYR A 326 2.26 -7.53 -19.44
N LYS A 327 2.53 -7.81 -20.72
CA LYS A 327 3.41 -8.87 -21.15
C LYS A 327 4.67 -8.29 -21.78
N PHE A 328 5.83 -8.71 -21.28
CA PHE A 328 7.13 -8.31 -21.80
C PHE A 328 7.44 -9.03 -23.11
N GLY A 329 7.12 -8.40 -24.26
CA GLY A 329 7.44 -8.99 -25.58
C GLY A 329 6.80 -10.35 -25.84
N ASN A 330 7.31 -11.08 -26.84
CA ASN A 330 6.78 -12.38 -27.26
C ASN A 330 7.84 -13.50 -27.24
N LYS A 331 9.08 -13.19 -26.88
CA LYS A 331 10.20 -14.15 -26.87
C LYS A 331 10.62 -14.46 -25.44
N LYS A 332 11.26 -15.60 -25.24
CA LYS A 332 11.89 -15.96 -23.98
C LYS A 332 12.85 -14.88 -23.51
N LEU A 333 12.78 -14.55 -22.23
CA LEU A 333 13.59 -13.51 -21.58
C LEU A 333 14.46 -14.12 -20.51
N ASP A 334 15.69 -13.62 -20.37
CA ASP A 334 16.53 -13.89 -19.18
C ASP A 334 16.13 -12.91 -18.08
N VAL A 335 15.38 -13.41 -17.08
CA VAL A 335 14.91 -12.60 -15.96
C VAL A 335 15.71 -12.97 -14.72
N LYS A 336 16.40 -12.00 -14.14
CA LYS A 336 17.20 -12.20 -12.91
C LYS A 336 16.75 -11.25 -11.81
N PHE A 337 16.76 -11.73 -10.58
CA PHE A 337 16.52 -10.94 -9.38
C PHE A 337 17.85 -10.64 -8.69
N ASN A 338 18.18 -9.38 -8.52
CA ASN A 338 19.36 -8.92 -7.78
C ASN A 338 19.07 -8.92 -6.27
N LYS A 339 19.25 -10.09 -5.65
CA LYS A 339 19.02 -10.29 -4.22
C LYS A 339 19.96 -9.45 -3.36
N ASP A 340 21.22 -9.36 -3.72
CA ASP A 340 22.26 -8.66 -2.93
C ASP A 340 21.99 -7.14 -2.93
N GLY A 341 21.65 -6.59 -4.08
CA GLY A 341 21.23 -5.18 -4.19
C GLY A 341 19.98 -4.86 -3.37
N TYR A 342 19.03 -5.77 -3.36
CA TYR A 342 17.81 -5.64 -2.55
C TYR A 342 18.10 -5.69 -1.05
N GLU A 343 18.88 -6.67 -0.58
CA GLU A 343 19.25 -6.80 0.83
C GLU A 343 20.11 -5.64 1.32
N SER A 344 21.01 -5.13 0.48
CA SER A 344 21.81 -3.95 0.77
C SER A 344 20.92 -2.71 0.95
N CYS A 345 19.96 -2.50 0.07
CA CYS A 345 19.01 -1.39 0.17
C CYS A 345 18.15 -1.46 1.45
N LEU A 346 17.72 -2.67 1.84
CA LEU A 346 16.96 -2.87 3.09
C LEU A 346 17.76 -2.48 4.34
N LYS A 347 19.10 -2.60 4.29
CA LYS A 347 20.00 -2.25 5.41
C LYS A 347 20.29 -0.76 5.49
N GLN A 348 20.38 -0.08 4.34
CA GLN A 348 20.84 1.32 4.26
C GLN A 348 19.72 2.33 4.48
N ASP A 349 18.53 2.08 3.95
CA ASP A 349 17.43 3.04 4.04
C ASP A 349 16.08 2.33 4.10
N LYS A 350 15.44 2.45 5.26
CA LYS A 350 14.11 1.87 5.49
C LYS A 350 13.01 2.54 4.64
N SER A 351 13.20 3.77 4.19
CA SER A 351 12.21 4.56 3.45
C SER A 351 12.26 4.31 1.94
N THR A 352 13.44 4.04 1.39
CA THR A 352 13.65 3.79 -0.05
C THR A 352 13.57 2.32 -0.44
N ALA A 353 13.62 1.40 0.53
CA ALA A 353 13.40 -0.03 0.33
C ALA A 353 11.91 -0.40 0.10
N MET A 354 11.11 0.54 -0.36
CA MET A 354 9.68 0.34 -0.57
C MET A 354 9.37 -0.44 -1.84
N ILE A 355 9.95 -1.62 -1.96
CA ILE A 355 9.30 -2.66 -2.73
C ILE A 355 8.44 -3.47 -1.76
N ASP A 356 7.21 -3.69 -2.18
CA ASP A 356 6.24 -4.44 -1.39
C ASP A 356 6.68 -5.89 -1.15
N GLY A 357 7.59 -6.40 -1.99
CA GLY A 357 7.95 -7.81 -2.04
C GLY A 357 9.26 -8.16 -1.33
N THR A 358 9.21 -9.20 -0.50
CA THR A 358 10.40 -9.81 0.13
C THR A 358 10.81 -11.12 -0.54
N LYS A 359 9.95 -11.70 -1.35
CA LYS A 359 10.16 -12.93 -2.12
C LYS A 359 9.26 -12.92 -3.34
N TYR A 360 9.53 -13.81 -4.30
CA TYR A 360 8.78 -13.86 -5.55
C TYR A 360 8.51 -15.30 -5.99
N ALA A 361 7.52 -15.45 -6.86
CA ALA A 361 7.20 -16.68 -7.58
C ALA A 361 6.69 -16.34 -8.98
N PHE A 362 6.97 -17.20 -9.93
CA PHE A 362 6.35 -17.15 -11.25
C PHE A 362 5.31 -18.26 -11.35
N LEU A 363 4.10 -17.93 -11.79
CA LEU A 363 3.01 -18.85 -12.02
C LEU A 363 2.53 -18.73 -13.46
N THR A 364 2.43 -19.85 -14.16
CA THR A 364 1.89 -19.85 -15.51
C THR A 364 0.37 -19.73 -15.49
N ILE A 365 -0.21 -19.29 -16.60
CA ILE A 365 -1.67 -19.24 -16.77
C ILE A 365 -2.31 -20.60 -16.55
N ASP A 366 -1.68 -21.67 -17.05
CA ASP A 366 -2.21 -23.02 -16.91
C ASP A 366 -2.18 -23.50 -15.45
N GLN A 367 -1.13 -23.15 -14.68
CA GLN A 367 -1.11 -23.39 -13.24
C GLN A 367 -2.23 -22.65 -12.52
N LEU A 368 -2.50 -21.40 -12.89
CA LEU A 368 -3.58 -20.61 -12.29
C LEU A 368 -4.97 -21.14 -12.67
N LYS A 369 -5.17 -21.61 -13.91
CA LYS A 369 -6.43 -22.25 -14.35
C LYS A 369 -6.73 -23.54 -13.60
N GLN A 370 -5.70 -24.29 -13.22
CA GLN A 370 -5.81 -25.56 -12.49
C GLN A 370 -5.78 -25.38 -10.97
N ALA A 371 -5.69 -24.15 -10.48
CA ALA A 371 -5.59 -23.87 -9.07
C ALA A 371 -6.94 -24.07 -8.34
N TYR A 372 -6.86 -24.54 -7.10
CA TYR A 372 -7.97 -24.42 -6.16
C TYR A 372 -7.95 -23.04 -5.53
N ILE A 373 -9.06 -22.32 -5.62
CA ILE A 373 -9.18 -20.90 -5.21
C ILE A 373 -10.24 -20.78 -4.12
N THR A 374 -9.86 -20.15 -3.00
CA THR A 374 -10.77 -19.67 -1.94
C THR A 374 -10.81 -18.14 -1.94
N GLN A 375 -11.46 -17.53 -0.96
CA GLN A 375 -11.51 -16.07 -0.83
C GLN A 375 -10.13 -15.45 -0.57
N ASP A 376 -9.22 -16.17 0.09
CA ASP A 376 -7.94 -15.63 0.57
C ASP A 376 -6.72 -16.55 0.28
N GLU A 377 -6.90 -17.57 -0.53
CA GLU A 377 -5.82 -18.52 -0.87
C GLU A 377 -5.93 -19.04 -2.30
N ILE A 378 -4.77 -19.25 -2.91
CA ILE A 378 -4.63 -20.00 -4.16
C ILE A 378 -3.73 -21.20 -3.88
N PHE A 379 -4.21 -22.41 -4.14
CA PHE A 379 -3.43 -23.64 -4.03
C PHE A 379 -3.11 -24.20 -5.40
N ILE A 380 -1.82 -24.30 -5.72
CA ILE A 380 -1.32 -24.87 -6.98
C ILE A 380 -0.95 -26.34 -6.74
N SER A 381 -1.80 -27.25 -7.17
CA SER A 381 -1.64 -28.71 -6.91
C SER A 381 -0.33 -29.26 -7.46
N GLY A 382 0.06 -28.89 -8.68
CA GLY A 382 1.31 -29.32 -9.32
C GLY A 382 2.57 -28.89 -8.58
N LEU A 383 2.52 -27.78 -7.83
CA LEU A 383 3.62 -27.29 -6.99
C LEU A 383 3.47 -27.70 -5.52
N LYS A 384 2.36 -28.30 -5.14
CA LYS A 384 1.97 -28.58 -3.74
C LYS A 384 2.13 -27.34 -2.84
N LYS A 385 1.81 -26.14 -3.36
CA LYS A 385 2.08 -24.86 -2.71
C LYS A 385 0.83 -24.02 -2.57
N LYS A 386 0.68 -23.44 -1.37
CA LYS A 386 -0.37 -22.50 -1.00
C LYS A 386 0.16 -21.05 -1.06
N TYR A 387 -0.62 -20.19 -1.65
CA TYR A 387 -0.37 -18.76 -1.74
C TYR A 387 -1.49 -18.03 -1.00
N LYS A 388 -1.27 -17.75 0.29
CA LYS A 388 -2.21 -16.95 1.07
C LYS A 388 -2.17 -15.50 0.55
N MET A 389 -3.34 -14.93 0.25
CA MET A 389 -3.50 -13.62 -0.37
C MET A 389 -4.58 -12.82 0.36
N THR A 390 -4.71 -11.53 0.03
CA THR A 390 -5.91 -10.78 0.37
C THR A 390 -7.05 -11.15 -0.60
N PRO A 391 -8.33 -11.01 -0.21
CA PRO A 391 -9.45 -11.26 -1.12
C PRO A 391 -9.35 -10.46 -2.42
N SER A 392 -8.89 -9.21 -2.34
CA SER A 392 -8.67 -8.36 -3.51
C SER A 392 -7.61 -8.94 -4.46
N ALA A 393 -6.53 -9.52 -3.93
CA ALA A 393 -5.49 -10.14 -4.76
C ALA A 393 -5.98 -11.44 -5.41
N VAL A 394 -6.72 -12.30 -4.68
CA VAL A 394 -7.32 -13.52 -5.26
C VAL A 394 -8.38 -13.16 -6.30
N ALA A 395 -9.27 -12.21 -5.99
CA ALA A 395 -10.27 -11.71 -6.92
C ALA A 395 -9.65 -11.14 -8.20
N SER A 396 -8.48 -10.48 -8.07
CA SER A 396 -7.71 -10.00 -9.23
C SER A 396 -7.28 -11.16 -10.14
N VAL A 397 -6.83 -12.28 -9.57
CA VAL A 397 -6.49 -13.50 -10.34
C VAL A 397 -7.73 -14.08 -11.02
N VAL A 398 -8.86 -14.17 -10.30
CA VAL A 398 -10.13 -14.65 -10.88
C VAL A 398 -10.58 -13.78 -12.05
N MET A 399 -10.48 -12.45 -11.91
CA MET A 399 -10.80 -11.52 -12.99
C MET A 399 -9.85 -11.66 -14.18
N LEU A 400 -8.55 -11.87 -13.93
CA LEU A 400 -7.57 -12.13 -15.00
C LEU A 400 -7.91 -13.40 -15.77
N LEU A 401 -8.18 -14.52 -15.07
CA LEU A 401 -8.57 -15.77 -15.72
C LEU A 401 -9.84 -15.61 -16.56
N GLY A 402 -10.82 -14.88 -16.05
CA GLY A 402 -12.04 -14.55 -16.79
C GLY A 402 -11.79 -13.62 -17.99
N ALA A 403 -10.78 -12.76 -17.94
CA ALA A 403 -10.42 -11.88 -19.04
C ALA A 403 -9.61 -12.60 -20.14
N MET A 404 -8.95 -13.71 -19.83
CA MET A 404 -8.18 -14.53 -20.80
C MET A 404 -9.06 -15.52 -21.58
N GLY A 405 -10.19 -15.93 -21.02
CA GLY A 405 -11.18 -16.82 -21.70
C GLY A 405 -12.17 -16.02 -22.49
#